data_06aaafe725c8627c623b4ed362efce85
#
_entry.id   06aaafe725c8627c623b4ed362efce85
#
_cell.length_a   1.000
_cell.length_b   1.000
_cell.length_c   1.000
_cell.angle_alpha   90.00
_cell.angle_beta   90.00
_cell.angle_gamma   90.00
#
_symmetry.space_group_name_H-M   'P 1'
#
loop_
_entity.id
_entity.type
_entity.pdbx_description
1 polymer ?
#
loop_
_entity_poly.entity_id
_entity_poly.type
_entity_poly.pdbx_seq_one_letter_code
_entity_poly.pdbx_strand_id
1 'polypeptide(L)'
;MPQDADPARPAVFIPSRFSSLMPLVSRTGKSTQAVFPAAFDLLCFSASVGYARGLTGPISTGSSDKTDGGEVVMNIPDRKDRVLCDMVAVAHTGSDEILETGKLQDRLDIFMEFACGGLDYIMSLAETRSARAAVEAIVRGTDRDDSVQALSDLVDLSDHS
;
A
#
# COMPACT_ATOMS: atom_id res chain seq x y z
N MET A 1 11.00 40.09 -5.14
CA MET A 1 11.69 38.92 -4.61
C MET A 1 10.87 37.70 -4.98
N PRO A 2 11.34 36.88 -5.89
CA PRO A 2 10.69 35.58 -6.05
C PRO A 2 10.87 34.84 -4.73
N GLN A 3 9.79 34.48 -4.09
CA GLN A 3 9.82 33.49 -3.04
C GLN A 3 10.39 32.23 -3.68
N ASP A 4 11.58 31.85 -3.23
CA ASP A 4 12.09 30.52 -3.52
C ASP A 4 10.99 29.54 -3.10
N ALA A 5 10.36 28.93 -4.10
CA ALA A 5 9.45 27.85 -3.86
C ALA A 5 10.27 26.81 -3.08
N ASP A 6 9.93 26.65 -1.83
CA ASP A 6 10.49 25.60 -0.98
C ASP A 6 10.43 24.30 -1.81
N PRO A 7 11.57 23.67 -2.12
CA PRO A 7 11.54 22.47 -2.94
C PRO A 7 10.55 21.52 -2.29
N ALA A 8 9.50 21.18 -3.00
CA ALA A 8 8.38 20.41 -2.49
C ALA A 8 8.94 19.25 -1.66
N ARG A 9 8.68 19.27 -0.35
CA ARG A 9 9.16 18.21 0.53
C ARG A 9 8.67 16.89 -0.02
N PRO A 10 9.53 15.89 -0.18
CA PRO A 10 9.10 14.61 -0.69
C PRO A 10 7.95 14.10 0.17
N ALA A 11 6.85 13.78 -0.46
CA ALA A 11 5.63 13.33 0.18
C ALA A 11 5.18 12.00 -0.40
N VAL A 12 4.59 11.18 0.44
CA VAL A 12 3.79 10.02 0.02
C VAL A 12 2.32 10.33 0.22
N PHE A 13 1.45 9.64 -0.48
CA PHE A 13 0.02 9.89 -0.40
C PHE A 13 -0.77 8.59 -0.61
N ILE A 14 -2.00 8.58 -0.10
CA ILE A 14 -2.96 7.54 -0.44
C ILE A 14 -3.82 8.07 -1.57
N PRO A 15 -3.77 7.46 -2.78
CA PRO A 15 -4.63 7.85 -3.88
C PRO A 15 -6.11 7.80 -3.53
N SER A 16 -6.89 8.73 -4.06
CA SER A 16 -8.32 8.88 -3.76
C SER A 16 -9.14 7.62 -4.08
N ARG A 17 -8.72 6.83 -5.06
CA ARG A 17 -9.38 5.55 -5.38
C ARG A 17 -9.39 4.54 -4.22
N PHE A 18 -8.52 4.74 -3.24
CA PHE A 18 -8.45 3.90 -2.03
C PHE A 18 -9.17 4.52 -0.83
N SER A 19 -9.99 5.55 -1.03
CA SER A 19 -10.73 6.22 0.04
C SER A 19 -11.59 5.27 0.88
N SER A 20 -12.09 4.20 0.30
CA SER A 20 -12.86 3.16 1.00
C SER A 20 -12.05 2.40 2.06
N LEU A 21 -10.73 2.43 2.00
CA LEU A 21 -9.83 1.83 2.98
C LEU A 21 -9.47 2.76 4.14
N MET A 22 -9.83 4.04 4.06
CA MET A 22 -9.52 5.03 5.10
C MET A 22 -10.14 4.72 6.47
N PRO A 23 -11.31 4.04 6.59
CA PRO A 23 -11.80 3.58 7.89
C PRO A 23 -10.85 2.64 8.65
N LEU A 24 -9.87 2.01 7.95
CA LEU A 24 -8.82 1.22 8.58
C LEU A 24 -7.84 2.07 9.41
N VAL A 25 -7.83 3.37 9.20
CA VAL A 25 -6.92 4.31 9.89
C VAL A 25 -7.67 5.01 11.02
N SER A 26 -7.12 4.96 12.22
CA SER A 26 -7.69 5.59 13.41
C SER A 26 -7.42 7.09 13.45
N ARG A 27 -8.17 7.89 12.70
CA ARG A 27 -8.04 9.36 12.74
C ARG A 27 -8.66 10.01 13.97
N THR A 28 -9.68 9.37 14.57
CA THR A 28 -10.49 9.98 15.64
C THR A 28 -10.85 9.03 16.78
N GLY A 29 -10.26 7.86 16.84
CA GLY A 29 -10.52 6.88 17.89
C GLY A 29 -11.93 6.28 17.94
N LYS A 30 -12.76 6.53 16.93
CA LYS A 30 -14.18 6.11 16.91
C LYS A 30 -14.51 5.02 15.87
N SER A 31 -13.58 4.65 15.01
CA SER A 31 -13.83 3.63 14.00
C SER A 31 -13.62 2.22 14.58
N THR A 32 -14.65 1.39 14.55
CA THR A 32 -14.55 -0.04 14.88
C THR A 32 -13.77 -0.83 13.83
N GLN A 33 -13.52 -0.24 12.66
CA GLN A 33 -12.76 -0.82 11.57
C GLN A 33 -11.26 -0.48 11.64
N ALA A 34 -10.86 0.46 12.51
CA ALA A 34 -9.48 0.92 12.58
C ALA A 34 -8.52 -0.20 13.02
N VAL A 35 -7.47 -0.37 12.24
CA VAL A 35 -6.38 -1.31 12.46
C VAL A 35 -5.06 -0.56 12.58
N PHE A 36 -4.89 0.52 11.82
CA PHE A 36 -3.65 1.29 11.74
C PHE A 36 -3.77 2.63 12.49
N PRO A 37 -2.77 2.97 13.32
CA PRO A 37 -2.75 4.25 14.03
C PRO A 37 -2.68 5.46 13.10
N ALA A 38 -1.97 5.34 11.97
CA ALA A 38 -1.77 6.41 11.02
C ALA A 38 -1.89 5.92 9.57
N ALA A 39 -2.16 6.84 8.65
CA ALA A 39 -2.25 6.53 7.23
C ALA A 39 -0.93 5.98 6.65
N PHE A 40 0.20 6.44 7.17
CA PHE A 40 1.50 5.93 6.77
C PHE A 40 1.69 4.45 7.16
N ASP A 41 1.14 4.02 8.29
CA ASP A 41 1.18 2.60 8.70
C ASP A 41 0.41 1.71 7.72
N LEU A 42 -0.73 2.19 7.21
CA LEU A 42 -1.47 1.51 6.15
C LEU A 42 -0.63 1.40 4.86
N LEU A 43 0.08 2.46 4.47
CA LEU A 43 0.97 2.43 3.31
C LEU A 43 2.13 1.46 3.51
N CYS A 44 2.76 1.46 4.68
CA CYS A 44 3.85 0.54 5.02
C CYS A 44 3.41 -0.92 4.96
N PHE A 45 2.27 -1.23 5.54
CA PHE A 45 1.67 -2.56 5.47
C PHE A 45 1.39 -2.97 4.02
N SER A 46 0.75 -2.09 3.27
CA SER A 46 0.39 -2.34 1.87
C SER A 46 1.62 -2.53 0.98
N ALA A 47 2.67 -1.72 1.16
CA ALA A 47 3.92 -1.87 0.43
C ALA A 47 4.61 -3.20 0.76
N SER A 48 4.57 -3.63 2.01
CA SER A 48 5.11 -4.92 2.43
C SER A 48 4.35 -6.09 1.79
N VAL A 49 3.02 -6.00 1.74
CA VAL A 49 2.17 -6.99 1.07
C VAL A 49 2.45 -7.01 -0.43
N GLY A 50 2.49 -5.84 -1.06
CA GLY A 50 2.79 -5.71 -2.49
C GLY A 50 4.14 -6.29 -2.84
N TYR A 51 5.18 -5.96 -2.08
CA TYR A 51 6.52 -6.50 -2.28
C TYR A 51 6.58 -8.01 -2.10
N ALA A 52 6.03 -8.52 -0.99
CA ALA A 52 6.05 -9.95 -0.69
C ALA A 52 5.32 -10.81 -1.73
N ARG A 53 4.36 -10.23 -2.44
CA ARG A 53 3.52 -10.91 -3.44
C ARG A 53 3.83 -10.53 -4.88
N GLY A 54 4.81 -9.66 -5.09
CA GLY A 54 5.18 -9.17 -6.42
C GLY A 54 4.08 -8.35 -7.09
N LEU A 55 3.29 -7.61 -6.31
CA LEU A 55 2.18 -6.80 -6.78
C LEU A 55 2.57 -5.33 -6.80
N THR A 56 2.42 -4.72 -7.95
CA THR A 56 2.58 -3.27 -8.14
C THR A 56 1.31 -2.68 -8.72
N GLY A 57 1.08 -1.41 -8.47
CA GLY A 57 -0.06 -0.68 -9.01
C GLY A 57 0.32 0.74 -9.43
N PRO A 58 -0.47 1.37 -10.31
CA PRO A 58 -0.21 2.73 -10.73
C PRO A 58 -0.37 3.72 -9.56
N ILE A 59 0.57 4.63 -9.43
CA ILE A 59 0.57 5.64 -8.35
C ILE A 59 -0.55 6.66 -8.58
N SER A 60 -0.83 7.00 -9.85
CA SER A 60 -1.87 7.95 -10.22
C SER A 60 -2.63 7.46 -11.44
N THR A 61 -3.94 7.50 -11.39
CA THR A 61 -4.82 7.15 -12.51
C THR A 61 -5.26 8.35 -13.33
N GLY A 62 -4.44 9.38 -13.43
CA GLY A 62 -4.72 10.52 -14.29
C GLY A 62 -4.92 11.84 -13.54
N SER A 63 -4.47 12.87 -14.17
CA SER A 63 -4.17 14.20 -13.64
C SER A 63 -5.36 15.11 -13.35
N SER A 64 -6.60 14.65 -13.38
CA SER A 64 -7.74 15.56 -13.35
C SER A 64 -8.62 15.53 -12.10
N ASP A 65 -8.45 14.56 -11.20
CA ASP A 65 -9.30 14.49 -10.01
C ASP A 65 -8.62 14.98 -8.72
N LYS A 66 -8.06 16.19 -8.80
CA LYS A 66 -7.62 16.89 -7.57
C LYS A 66 -8.77 17.55 -6.80
N THR A 67 -9.99 17.38 -7.23
CA THR A 67 -11.11 18.24 -6.79
C THR A 67 -12.05 17.65 -5.76
N ASP A 68 -12.08 16.37 -5.50
CA ASP A 68 -12.98 15.83 -4.49
C ASP A 68 -12.28 14.97 -3.45
N GLY A 69 -11.73 15.67 -2.47
CA GLY A 69 -11.72 15.18 -1.09
C GLY A 69 -10.78 14.06 -0.77
N GLY A 70 -9.74 13.81 -1.59
CA GLY A 70 -9.32 12.60 -1.23
C GLY A 70 -7.88 12.17 -1.08
N GLU A 71 -6.91 12.82 -1.61
CA GLU A 71 -5.52 12.41 -1.37
C GLU A 71 -5.09 12.76 0.05
N VAL A 72 -4.80 11.74 0.84
CA VAL A 72 -4.14 11.96 2.13
C VAL A 72 -2.66 12.09 1.88
N VAL A 73 -2.21 13.32 1.76
CA VAL A 73 -0.78 13.63 1.58
C VAL A 73 -0.09 13.59 2.93
N MET A 74 1.02 12.90 2.98
CA MET A 74 1.87 12.82 4.17
C MET A 74 3.28 13.29 3.83
N ASN A 75 3.76 14.25 4.57
CA ASN A 75 5.20 14.53 4.56
C ASN A 75 5.91 13.33 5.21
N ILE A 76 7.01 12.91 4.61
CA ILE A 76 7.85 11.89 5.25
C ILE A 76 8.60 12.56 6.39
N PRO A 77 8.25 12.27 7.66
CA PRO A 77 8.71 13.10 8.77
C PRO A 77 10.16 12.86 9.08
N ASP A 78 10.62 11.64 9.24
CA ASP A 78 11.92 11.33 9.79
C ASP A 78 12.64 10.20 9.06
N ARG A 79 13.96 10.11 9.27
CA ARG A 79 14.77 8.98 8.80
C ARG A 79 14.23 7.62 9.25
N LYS A 80 13.61 7.56 10.43
CA LYS A 80 13.04 6.33 10.99
C LYS A 80 11.91 5.81 10.13
N ASP A 81 11.03 6.70 9.69
CA ASP A 81 9.86 6.33 8.91
C ASP A 81 10.21 5.99 7.45
N ARG A 82 11.37 6.44 6.98
CA ARG A 82 11.88 6.12 5.64
C ARG A 82 12.55 4.76 5.52
N VAL A 83 12.86 4.11 6.63
CA VAL A 83 13.61 2.84 6.62
C VAL A 83 12.93 1.81 5.74
N LEU A 84 11.60 1.65 5.84
CA LEU A 84 10.88 0.70 5.01
C LEU A 84 10.91 1.08 3.53
N CYS A 85 10.78 2.37 3.20
CA CYS A 85 10.91 2.85 1.83
C CYS A 85 12.28 2.49 1.24
N ASP A 86 13.32 2.74 2.00
CA ASP A 86 14.69 2.43 1.61
C ASP A 86 14.91 0.92 1.47
N MET A 87 14.41 0.12 2.41
CA MET A 87 14.50 -1.34 2.36
C MET A 87 13.81 -1.93 1.14
N VAL A 88 12.60 -1.48 0.82
CA VAL A 88 11.85 -1.94 -0.36
C VAL A 88 12.58 -1.56 -1.63
N ALA A 89 13.11 -0.34 -1.71
CA ALA A 89 13.85 0.12 -2.87
C ALA A 89 15.15 -0.67 -3.10
N VAL A 90 15.94 -0.92 -2.06
CA VAL A 90 17.16 -1.75 -2.15
C VAL A 90 16.80 -3.18 -2.52
N ALA A 91 15.80 -3.76 -1.90
CA ALA A 91 15.38 -5.13 -2.20
C ALA A 91 14.87 -5.28 -3.65
N HIS A 92 14.17 -4.27 -4.16
CA HIS A 92 13.66 -4.26 -5.53
C HIS A 92 14.79 -4.08 -6.57
N THR A 93 15.68 -3.11 -6.36
CA THR A 93 16.77 -2.80 -7.30
C THR A 93 17.95 -3.77 -7.19
N GLY A 94 18.12 -4.42 -6.05
CA GLY A 94 19.28 -5.26 -5.75
C GLY A 94 20.58 -4.46 -5.56
N SER A 95 20.50 -3.13 -5.35
CA SER A 95 21.67 -2.25 -5.26
C SER A 95 21.45 -1.18 -4.20
N ASP A 96 22.49 -0.87 -3.44
CA ASP A 96 22.53 0.23 -2.48
C ASP A 96 22.73 1.60 -3.15
N GLU A 97 23.08 1.63 -4.43
CA GLU A 97 23.15 2.89 -5.19
C GLU A 97 21.86 3.71 -5.16
N ILE A 98 20.71 3.03 -5.00
CA ILE A 98 19.40 3.70 -4.85
C ILE A 98 19.34 4.59 -3.60
N LEU A 99 20.22 4.37 -2.63
CA LEU A 99 20.29 5.17 -1.39
C LEU A 99 21.10 6.44 -1.54
N GLU A 100 21.74 6.67 -2.69
CA GLU A 100 22.53 7.86 -2.93
C GLU A 100 21.69 9.14 -2.83
N THR A 101 22.36 10.22 -2.47
CA THR A 101 21.77 11.57 -2.45
C THR A 101 21.18 11.91 -3.82
N GLY A 102 19.97 12.44 -3.83
CA GLY A 102 19.26 12.80 -5.05
C GLY A 102 18.33 11.71 -5.61
N LYS A 103 18.39 10.49 -5.08
CA LYS A 103 17.52 9.37 -5.49
C LYS A 103 16.32 9.13 -4.55
N LEU A 104 16.02 10.10 -3.68
CA LEU A 104 14.90 9.95 -2.73
C LEU A 104 13.55 9.77 -3.46
N GLN A 105 13.30 10.55 -4.51
CA GLN A 105 12.05 10.43 -5.26
C GLN A 105 11.93 9.06 -5.91
N ASP A 106 13.01 8.52 -6.47
CA ASP A 106 13.01 7.18 -7.07
C ASP A 106 12.67 6.10 -6.03
N ARG A 107 13.21 6.21 -4.81
CA ARG A 107 12.87 5.30 -3.71
C ARG A 107 11.40 5.38 -3.32
N LEU A 108 10.86 6.60 -3.27
CA LEU A 108 9.46 6.82 -2.94
C LEU A 108 8.53 6.29 -4.01
N ASP A 109 8.89 6.44 -5.28
CA ASP A 109 8.10 5.93 -6.40
C ASP A 109 8.04 4.40 -6.34
N ILE A 110 9.17 3.74 -6.09
CA ILE A 110 9.21 2.27 -5.90
C ILE A 110 8.31 1.86 -4.72
N PHE A 111 8.46 2.51 -3.58
CA PHE A 111 7.62 2.25 -2.41
C PHE A 111 6.13 2.42 -2.71
N MET A 112 5.77 3.51 -3.39
CA MET A 112 4.38 3.80 -3.73
C MET A 112 3.79 2.81 -4.74
N GLU A 113 4.55 2.34 -5.71
CA GLU A 113 4.09 1.31 -6.64
C GLU A 113 3.72 0.02 -5.91
N PHE A 114 4.55 -0.43 -4.98
CA PHE A 114 4.24 -1.61 -4.16
C PHE A 114 3.10 -1.33 -3.17
N ALA A 115 3.05 -0.15 -2.58
CA ALA A 115 1.95 0.23 -1.70
C ALA A 115 0.61 0.22 -2.46
N CYS A 116 0.56 0.78 -3.66
CA CYS A 116 -0.63 0.75 -4.49
C CYS A 116 -1.02 -0.69 -4.89
N GLY A 117 -0.06 -1.53 -5.23
CA GLY A 117 -0.31 -2.95 -5.49
C GLY A 117 -0.90 -3.67 -4.28
N GLY A 118 -0.39 -3.40 -3.09
CA GLY A 118 -0.92 -3.94 -1.84
C GLY A 118 -2.31 -3.41 -1.49
N LEU A 119 -2.56 -2.11 -1.70
CA LEU A 119 -3.87 -1.49 -1.51
C LEU A 119 -4.92 -2.08 -2.47
N ASP A 120 -4.58 -2.25 -3.75
CA ASP A 120 -5.45 -2.92 -4.73
C ASP A 120 -5.79 -4.35 -4.29
N TYR A 121 -4.81 -5.06 -3.74
CA TYR A 121 -5.03 -6.41 -3.22
C TYR A 121 -5.98 -6.43 -2.02
N ILE A 122 -5.79 -5.53 -1.06
CA ILE A 122 -6.70 -5.39 0.09
C ILE A 122 -8.12 -5.06 -0.40
N MET A 123 -8.26 -4.15 -1.36
CA MET A 123 -9.56 -3.81 -1.93
C MET A 123 -10.23 -5.01 -2.61
N SER A 124 -9.47 -5.83 -3.33
CA SER A 124 -10.02 -7.02 -3.97
C SER A 124 -10.55 -8.02 -2.95
N LEU A 125 -9.85 -8.22 -1.85
CA LEU A 125 -10.34 -9.06 -0.73
C LEU A 125 -11.54 -8.44 -0.03
N ALA A 126 -11.62 -7.12 0.03
CA ALA A 126 -12.73 -6.40 0.67
C ALA A 126 -14.03 -6.40 -0.15
N GLU A 127 -14.01 -6.91 -1.38
CA GLU A 127 -15.24 -7.11 -2.18
C GLU A 127 -16.18 -8.15 -1.55
N THR A 128 -15.63 -9.14 -0.86
CA THR A 128 -16.40 -10.24 -0.25
C THR A 128 -16.36 -10.24 1.29
N ARG A 129 -15.65 -9.30 1.90
CA ARG A 129 -15.48 -9.19 3.35
C ARG A 129 -15.22 -7.74 3.73
N SER A 130 -15.26 -7.40 5.03
CA SER A 130 -14.87 -6.05 5.44
C SER A 130 -13.36 -5.80 5.18
N ALA A 131 -12.98 -4.54 5.01
CA ALA A 131 -11.58 -4.18 4.84
C ALA A 131 -10.72 -4.66 6.03
N ARG A 132 -11.23 -4.57 7.25
CA ARG A 132 -10.57 -5.11 8.44
C ARG A 132 -10.37 -6.62 8.35
N ALA A 133 -11.39 -7.37 7.96
CA ALA A 133 -11.29 -8.82 7.79
C ALA A 133 -10.30 -9.19 6.68
N ALA A 134 -10.21 -8.38 5.62
CA ALA A 134 -9.20 -8.55 4.57
C ALA A 134 -7.77 -8.41 5.11
N VAL A 135 -7.50 -7.38 5.90
CA VAL A 135 -6.20 -7.17 6.55
C VAL A 135 -5.88 -8.31 7.53
N GLU A 136 -6.85 -8.71 8.36
CA GLU A 136 -6.68 -9.82 9.29
C GLU A 136 -6.38 -11.15 8.58
N ALA A 137 -7.03 -11.42 7.45
CA ALA A 137 -6.76 -12.60 6.64
C ALA A 137 -5.33 -12.60 6.09
N ILE A 138 -4.84 -11.46 5.62
CA ILE A 138 -3.45 -11.32 5.15
C ILE A 138 -2.46 -11.60 6.29
N VAL A 139 -2.68 -11.01 7.46
CA VAL A 139 -1.81 -11.18 8.63
C VAL A 139 -1.77 -12.64 9.09
N ARG A 140 -2.89 -13.33 9.03
CA ARG A 140 -3.00 -14.75 9.41
C ARG A 140 -2.55 -15.71 8.31
N GLY A 141 -2.29 -15.21 7.09
CA GLY A 141 -1.95 -16.03 5.95
C GLY A 141 -3.10 -16.87 5.38
N THR A 142 -4.34 -16.53 5.73
CA THR A 142 -5.56 -17.25 5.29
C THR A 142 -6.20 -16.67 4.03
N ASP A 143 -5.69 -15.57 3.53
CA ASP A 143 -6.16 -14.91 2.32
C ASP A 143 -5.89 -15.71 1.02
N ARG A 144 -4.93 -16.64 1.08
CA ARG A 144 -4.58 -17.53 -0.04
C ARG A 144 -5.24 -18.92 0.05
N ASP A 145 -5.62 -19.34 1.24
CA ASP A 145 -6.12 -20.69 1.49
C ASP A 145 -7.45 -20.96 0.76
N ASP A 146 -8.31 -19.96 0.66
CA ASP A 146 -9.59 -20.09 -0.04
C ASP A 146 -9.41 -20.44 -1.54
N SER A 147 -8.33 -19.91 -2.16
CA SER A 147 -8.03 -20.18 -3.57
C SER A 147 -7.38 -21.55 -3.78
N VAL A 148 -6.51 -21.96 -2.86
CA VAL A 148 -5.85 -23.27 -2.92
C VAL A 148 -6.84 -24.39 -2.60
N GLN A 149 -7.70 -24.18 -1.61
CA GLN A 149 -8.75 -25.13 -1.26
C GLN A 149 -9.73 -25.33 -2.40
N ALA A 150 -10.18 -24.22 -3.04
CA ALA A 150 -11.07 -24.30 -4.20
C ALA A 150 -10.43 -25.03 -5.39
N LEU A 151 -9.13 -24.86 -5.61
CA LEU A 151 -8.39 -25.59 -6.65
C LEU A 151 -8.21 -27.07 -6.28
N SER A 152 -7.95 -27.37 -5.02
CA SER A 152 -7.85 -28.75 -4.51
C SER A 152 -9.17 -29.48 -4.65
N ASP A 153 -10.28 -28.84 -4.29
CA ASP A 153 -11.62 -29.40 -4.41
C ASP A 153 -12.02 -29.66 -5.88
N LEU A 154 -11.55 -28.82 -6.82
CA LEU A 154 -11.75 -29.02 -8.25
C LEU A 154 -10.94 -30.19 -8.81
N VAL A 155 -9.73 -30.40 -8.31
CA VAL A 155 -8.87 -31.53 -8.72
C VAL A 155 -9.43 -32.84 -8.20
N ASP A 156 -9.90 -32.90 -6.97
CA ASP A 156 -10.48 -34.11 -6.38
C ASP A 156 -11.78 -34.53 -7.08
N LEU A 157 -12.54 -33.58 -7.64
CA LEU A 157 -13.73 -33.87 -8.43
C LEU A 157 -13.40 -34.43 -9.80
N SER A 158 -12.23 -34.19 -10.36
CA SER A 158 -11.84 -34.71 -11.68
C SER A 158 -11.29 -36.15 -11.63
N ASP A 159 -10.86 -36.62 -10.47
CA ASP A 159 -10.33 -37.97 -10.29
C ASP A 159 -11.41 -39.03 -10.02
N HIS A 160 -12.69 -38.65 -9.92
CA HIS A 160 -13.81 -39.51 -9.64
C HIS A 160 -14.78 -39.66 -10.84
N SER A 161 -14.32 -39.35 -12.06
CA SER A 161 -15.09 -39.53 -13.30
C SER A 161 -14.55 -40.66 -14.14
#